data_673eab18bffaeeb39b352ed354c90d1d
#
_entry.id   673eab18bffaeeb39b352ed354c90d1d
#
_cell.length_a   1.000
_cell.length_b   1.000
_cell.length_c   1.000
_cell.angle_alpha   90.00
_cell.angle_beta   90.00
_cell.angle_gamma   90.00
#
_symmetry.space_group_name_H-M   'P 1'
#
loop_
_entity.id
_entity.type
_entity.pdbx_description
1 polymer ?
#
loop_
_entity_poly.entity_id
_entity_poly.type
_entity_poly.pdbx_seq_one_letter_code
_entity_poly.pdbx_strand_id
1 'polypeptide(L)'
;MRVLPTALVAAATAGLTAAPLADAREPDRECATAHSSPLSPHPSEDQRQYRARLHSFATGEGVKVAVIDTGVAHHEQLRRLSGGADLIAPEAPEPHRDCDLHGTIVAGVIAGHDIGISPRAEIYAVRQTSAHYRQEAEDSTVGSLETLARAIDDATDAGARIIN
;
A
#
# COMPACT_ATOMS: atom_id res chain seq x y z
N MET A 1 61.94 18.57 48.51
CA MET A 1 61.34 18.81 47.17
C MET A 1 60.93 17.46 46.59
N ARG A 2 59.60 17.18 46.60
CA ARG A 2 59.03 15.98 45.97
C ARG A 2 58.32 16.40 44.71
N VAL A 3 58.75 15.90 43.57
CA VAL A 3 58.15 16.16 42.26
C VAL A 3 57.08 15.07 42.05
N LEU A 4 55.81 15.46 41.88
CA LEU A 4 54.73 14.55 41.47
C LEU A 4 54.75 14.39 39.95
N PRO A 5 54.50 13.19 39.42
CA PRO A 5 54.34 13.00 38.00
C PRO A 5 52.89 13.32 37.59
N THR A 6 52.78 14.13 36.53
CA THR A 6 51.52 14.48 35.89
C THR A 6 51.09 13.32 34.98
N ALA A 7 49.97 12.67 35.29
CA ALA A 7 49.40 11.64 34.43
C ALA A 7 48.62 12.30 33.29
N LEU A 8 49.02 12.02 32.04
CA LEU A 8 48.27 12.42 30.85
C LEU A 8 47.12 11.41 30.62
N VAL A 9 45.88 11.88 30.75
CA VAL A 9 44.69 11.09 30.36
C VAL A 9 44.44 11.31 28.88
N ALA A 10 44.69 10.29 28.08
CA ALA A 10 44.28 10.29 26.67
C ALA A 10 42.81 9.93 26.54
N ALA A 11 41.98 10.89 26.16
CA ALA A 11 40.57 10.66 25.81
C ALA A 11 40.49 10.02 24.42
N ALA A 12 40.12 8.74 24.37
CA ALA A 12 39.78 8.07 23.13
C ALA A 12 38.38 8.47 22.70
N THR A 13 38.27 9.30 21.69
CA THR A 13 36.99 9.57 20.99
C THR A 13 36.63 8.38 20.10
N ALA A 14 35.74 7.52 20.55
CA ALA A 14 35.14 6.50 19.69
C ALA A 14 34.22 7.20 18.69
N GLY A 15 34.70 7.31 17.44
CA GLY A 15 33.85 7.76 16.34
C GLY A 15 32.76 6.74 16.06
N LEU A 16 31.50 7.10 16.35
CA LEU A 16 30.36 6.38 15.83
C LEU A 16 30.34 6.59 14.30
N THR A 17 30.80 5.61 13.54
CA THR A 17 30.51 5.52 12.12
C THR A 17 29.05 5.11 11.99
N ALA A 18 28.18 6.06 11.62
CA ALA A 18 26.84 5.72 11.20
C ALA A 18 26.96 4.79 9.98
N ALA A 19 26.50 3.56 10.12
CA ALA A 19 26.34 2.68 8.96
C ALA A 19 25.40 3.39 7.97
N PRO A 20 25.71 3.39 6.66
CA PRO A 20 24.77 3.91 5.68
C PRO A 20 23.45 3.13 5.84
N LEU A 21 22.35 3.85 6.02
CA LEU A 21 21.01 3.27 5.90
C LEU A 21 20.98 2.59 4.54
N ALA A 22 20.72 1.29 4.54
CA ALA A 22 20.51 0.55 3.30
C ALA A 22 19.36 1.25 2.57
N ASP A 23 19.68 1.83 1.43
CA ASP A 23 18.71 2.43 0.52
C ASP A 23 17.76 1.30 0.13
N ALA A 24 16.53 1.33 0.65
CA ALA A 24 15.49 0.37 0.31
C ALA A 24 15.03 0.68 -1.12
N ARG A 25 15.96 0.49 -2.07
CA ARG A 25 15.68 0.64 -3.48
C ARG A 25 14.73 -0.46 -3.90
N GLU A 26 13.59 -0.05 -4.44
CA GLU A 26 12.74 -0.97 -5.17
C GLU A 26 13.56 -1.73 -6.21
N PRO A 27 13.41 -3.06 -6.30
CA PRO A 27 14.14 -3.84 -7.28
C PRO A 27 13.88 -3.26 -8.68
N ASP A 28 14.92 -3.24 -9.51
CA ASP A 28 14.93 -2.68 -10.87
C ASP A 28 14.14 -3.58 -11.86
N ARG A 29 12.93 -4.00 -11.43
CA ARG A 29 12.00 -4.79 -12.21
C ARG A 29 10.89 -3.90 -12.75
N GLU A 30 10.56 -4.10 -14.02
CA GLU A 30 9.42 -3.45 -14.63
C GLU A 30 8.13 -3.85 -13.90
N CYS A 31 7.31 -2.86 -13.55
CA CYS A 31 5.98 -3.10 -13.01
C CYS A 31 5.11 -3.87 -14.02
N ALA A 32 4.17 -4.65 -13.52
CA ALA A 32 3.17 -5.30 -14.35
C ALA A 32 2.44 -4.27 -15.21
N THR A 33 2.20 -4.60 -16.46
CA THR A 33 1.42 -3.77 -17.37
C THR A 33 0.09 -4.43 -17.66
N ALA A 34 -0.99 -3.65 -17.56
CA ALA A 34 -2.29 -4.13 -17.97
C ALA A 34 -2.33 -4.31 -19.50
N HIS A 35 -2.61 -5.51 -19.95
CA HIS A 35 -2.87 -5.75 -21.37
C HIS A 35 -4.36 -5.54 -21.64
N SER A 36 -4.68 -4.68 -22.61
CA SER A 36 -6.05 -4.58 -23.11
C SER A 36 -6.46 -5.89 -23.76
N SER A 37 -7.47 -6.55 -23.19
CA SER A 37 -8.08 -7.71 -23.84
C SER A 37 -9.01 -7.25 -24.96
N PRO A 38 -9.02 -7.94 -26.13
CA PRO A 38 -10.02 -7.71 -27.16
C PRO A 38 -11.43 -8.15 -26.76
N LEU A 39 -11.58 -8.79 -25.59
CA LEU A 39 -12.90 -9.12 -25.05
C LEU A 39 -13.62 -7.82 -24.68
N SER A 40 -14.88 -7.71 -25.08
CA SER A 40 -15.69 -6.52 -24.91
C SER A 40 -15.54 -5.92 -23.49
N PRO A 41 -15.03 -4.70 -23.36
CA PRO A 41 -14.85 -4.06 -22.06
C PRO A 41 -16.18 -3.64 -21.42
N HIS A 42 -17.30 -3.84 -22.13
CA HIS A 42 -18.60 -3.37 -21.67
C HIS A 42 -19.38 -4.50 -20.99
N PRO A 43 -19.94 -4.23 -19.80
CA PRO A 43 -20.81 -5.20 -19.14
C PRO A 43 -22.03 -5.53 -20.03
N SER A 44 -22.47 -6.78 -19.98
CA SER A 44 -23.70 -7.21 -20.64
C SER A 44 -24.92 -6.44 -20.09
N GLU A 45 -26.04 -6.48 -20.83
CA GLU A 45 -27.28 -5.85 -20.37
C GLU A 45 -27.74 -6.44 -19.02
N ASP A 46 -27.65 -7.75 -18.83
CA ASP A 46 -28.00 -8.41 -17.59
C ASP A 46 -27.12 -7.96 -16.42
N GLN A 47 -25.83 -7.80 -16.67
CA GLN A 47 -24.88 -7.27 -15.66
C GLN A 47 -25.20 -5.82 -15.29
N ARG A 48 -25.58 -4.98 -16.25
CA ARG A 48 -26.02 -3.60 -16.00
C ARG A 48 -27.27 -3.56 -15.17
N GLN A 49 -28.28 -4.36 -15.53
CA GLN A 49 -29.56 -4.43 -14.80
C GLN A 49 -29.35 -4.96 -13.38
N TYR A 50 -28.54 -6.00 -13.20
CA TYR A 50 -28.19 -6.53 -11.89
C TYR A 50 -27.55 -5.46 -11.00
N ARG A 51 -26.55 -4.75 -11.50
CA ARG A 51 -25.91 -3.65 -10.75
C ARG A 51 -26.87 -2.50 -10.46
N ALA A 52 -27.70 -2.11 -11.42
CA ALA A 52 -28.71 -1.08 -11.20
C ALA A 52 -29.65 -1.44 -10.06
N ARG A 53 -30.02 -2.71 -9.96
CA ARG A 53 -30.82 -3.21 -8.82
C ARG A 53 -30.04 -3.13 -7.49
N LEU A 54 -28.78 -3.52 -7.46
CA LEU A 54 -27.95 -3.39 -6.25
C LEU A 54 -27.80 -1.92 -5.85
N HIS A 55 -27.52 -1.04 -6.80
CA HIS A 55 -27.36 0.39 -6.54
C HIS A 55 -28.64 1.11 -6.14
N SER A 56 -29.80 0.54 -6.40
CA SER A 56 -31.07 1.07 -5.88
C SER A 56 -31.21 0.88 -4.35
N PHE A 57 -30.46 -0.06 -3.77
CA PHE A 57 -30.43 -0.27 -2.32
C PHE A 57 -29.30 0.49 -1.65
N ALA A 58 -28.08 0.42 -2.23
CA ALA A 58 -26.90 1.08 -1.69
C ALA A 58 -25.82 1.25 -2.76
N THR A 59 -25.05 2.33 -2.68
CA THR A 59 -23.93 2.65 -3.58
C THR A 59 -22.60 2.70 -2.85
N GLY A 60 -22.57 2.46 -1.54
CA GLY A 60 -21.38 2.61 -0.70
C GLY A 60 -21.08 4.06 -0.31
N GLU A 61 -22.00 5.02 -0.55
CA GLU A 61 -21.77 6.41 -0.16
C GLU A 61 -21.57 6.56 1.35
N GLY A 62 -20.51 7.30 1.75
CA GLY A 62 -20.16 7.47 3.15
C GLY A 62 -19.48 6.26 3.79
N VAL A 63 -19.21 5.21 3.03
CA VAL A 63 -18.45 4.04 3.50
C VAL A 63 -17.01 4.12 3.02
N LYS A 64 -16.06 4.08 3.95
CA LYS A 64 -14.64 3.92 3.68
C LYS A 64 -14.28 2.43 3.70
N VAL A 65 -13.68 1.96 2.63
CA VAL A 65 -13.17 0.59 2.48
C VAL A 65 -11.65 0.66 2.38
N ALA A 66 -10.96 0.09 3.35
CA ALA A 66 -9.52 -0.07 3.26
C ALA A 66 -9.18 -1.27 2.37
N VAL A 67 -8.26 -1.07 1.45
CA VAL A 67 -7.67 -2.12 0.62
C VAL A 67 -6.22 -2.29 1.07
N ILE A 68 -5.99 -3.34 1.87
CA ILE A 68 -4.66 -3.73 2.36
C ILE A 68 -4.08 -4.73 1.36
N ASP A 69 -3.26 -4.24 0.45
CA ASP A 69 -2.86 -5.01 -0.72
C ASP A 69 -1.48 -4.55 -1.25
N THR A 70 -1.25 -4.66 -2.54
CA THR A 70 -0.01 -4.28 -3.24
C THR A 70 0.12 -2.77 -3.50
N GLY A 71 -0.85 -1.97 -3.03
CA GLY A 71 -1.05 -0.57 -3.34
C GLY A 71 -2.29 -0.39 -4.22
N VAL A 72 -2.70 0.86 -4.42
CA VAL A 72 -3.80 1.19 -5.34
C VAL A 72 -3.39 2.38 -6.19
N ALA A 73 -3.16 2.17 -7.46
CA ALA A 73 -2.78 3.23 -8.39
C ALA A 73 -3.95 4.18 -8.69
N HIS A 74 -3.62 5.44 -8.95
CA HIS A 74 -4.60 6.41 -9.43
C HIS A 74 -5.17 5.95 -10.78
N HIS A 75 -6.48 5.90 -10.87
CA HIS A 75 -7.20 5.53 -12.08
C HIS A 75 -8.51 6.32 -12.19
N GLU A 76 -8.94 6.66 -13.41
CA GLU A 76 -10.17 7.44 -13.65
C GLU A 76 -11.45 6.79 -13.07
N GLN A 77 -11.45 5.46 -12.94
CA GLN A 77 -12.53 4.71 -12.31
C GLN A 77 -12.57 4.86 -10.79
N LEU A 78 -11.48 5.24 -10.15
CA LEU A 78 -11.35 5.36 -8.69
C LEU A 78 -11.42 6.83 -8.27
N ARG A 79 -12.60 7.40 -8.25
CA ARG A 79 -12.82 8.84 -8.01
C ARG A 79 -12.63 9.27 -6.57
N ARG A 80 -12.71 8.34 -5.62
CA ARG A 80 -12.61 8.59 -4.18
C ARG A 80 -11.53 7.67 -3.63
N LEU A 81 -10.28 8.04 -3.85
CA LEU A 81 -9.10 7.31 -3.44
C LEU A 81 -8.27 8.18 -2.50
N SER A 82 -7.95 7.64 -1.34
CA SER A 82 -7.02 8.22 -0.37
C SER A 82 -5.93 7.21 -0.01
N GLY A 83 -4.76 7.70 0.41
CA GLY A 83 -3.62 6.89 0.79
C GLY A 83 -3.47 6.79 2.28
N GLY A 84 -3.12 5.59 2.76
CA GLY A 84 -2.73 5.25 4.10
C GLY A 84 -1.25 4.88 4.19
N ALA A 85 -0.94 3.93 5.06
CA ALA A 85 0.42 3.47 5.26
C ALA A 85 0.98 2.76 4.03
N ASP A 86 2.28 2.98 3.78
CA ASP A 86 3.11 2.11 2.96
C ASP A 86 4.06 1.34 3.89
N LEU A 87 3.81 0.05 4.03
CA LEU A 87 4.58 -0.83 4.92
C LEU A 87 5.68 -1.60 4.16
N ILE A 88 5.84 -1.31 2.87
CA ILE A 88 6.94 -1.80 2.03
C ILE A 88 8.10 -0.81 2.05
N ALA A 89 7.82 0.48 1.91
CA ALA A 89 8.80 1.55 1.87
C ALA A 89 8.42 2.69 2.84
N PRO A 90 8.40 2.45 4.16
CA PRO A 90 7.89 3.41 5.14
C PRO A 90 8.68 4.72 5.22
N GLU A 91 9.94 4.73 4.77
CA GLU A 91 10.79 5.92 4.72
C GLU A 91 10.41 6.88 3.58
N ALA A 92 9.78 6.36 2.53
CA ALA A 92 9.30 7.12 1.38
C ALA A 92 7.94 6.56 0.93
N PRO A 93 6.86 6.80 1.68
CA PRO A 93 5.59 6.11 1.49
C PRO A 93 4.91 6.48 0.17
N GLU A 94 4.59 5.48 -0.61
CA GLU A 94 3.87 5.59 -1.88
C GLU A 94 2.70 4.58 -1.93
N PRO A 95 1.63 4.76 -1.12
CA PRO A 95 0.51 3.81 -1.05
C PRO A 95 -0.24 3.65 -2.38
N HIS A 96 -0.05 4.60 -3.30
CA HIS A 96 -0.61 4.58 -4.65
C HIS A 96 0.30 3.92 -5.70
N ARG A 97 1.46 3.43 -5.29
CA ARG A 97 2.33 2.65 -6.16
C ARG A 97 1.92 1.19 -6.13
N ASP A 98 1.41 0.68 -7.24
CA ASP A 98 0.97 -0.71 -7.39
C ASP A 98 1.62 -1.35 -8.61
N CYS A 99 2.82 -1.91 -8.41
CA CYS A 99 3.55 -2.60 -9.46
C CYS A 99 2.99 -3.98 -9.81
N ASP A 100 2.20 -4.55 -8.93
CA ASP A 100 1.57 -5.86 -9.13
C ASP A 100 0.19 -5.76 -9.80
N LEU A 101 -0.41 -4.57 -9.83
CA LEU A 101 -1.77 -4.24 -10.29
C LEU A 101 -2.90 -4.91 -9.49
N HIS A 102 -2.59 -5.76 -8.52
CA HIS A 102 -3.60 -6.55 -7.81
C HIS A 102 -4.51 -5.65 -6.97
N GLY A 103 -3.95 -4.80 -6.12
CA GLY A 103 -4.74 -3.91 -5.27
C GLY A 103 -5.57 -2.91 -6.06
N THR A 104 -5.06 -2.43 -7.21
CA THR A 104 -5.80 -1.54 -8.12
C THR A 104 -7.01 -2.26 -8.73
N ILE A 105 -6.83 -3.52 -9.15
CA ILE A 105 -7.94 -4.33 -9.68
C ILE A 105 -8.98 -4.59 -8.59
N VAL A 106 -8.56 -4.97 -7.37
CA VAL A 106 -9.45 -5.17 -6.23
C VAL A 106 -10.25 -3.90 -5.94
N ALA A 107 -9.59 -2.75 -5.84
CA ALA A 107 -10.25 -1.46 -5.65
C ALA A 107 -11.25 -1.14 -6.77
N GLY A 108 -10.91 -1.47 -8.01
CA GLY A 108 -11.78 -1.30 -9.18
C GLY A 108 -13.07 -2.15 -9.08
N VAL A 109 -12.97 -3.40 -8.63
CA VAL A 109 -14.13 -4.27 -8.39
C VAL A 109 -15.00 -3.71 -7.26
N ILE A 110 -14.40 -3.16 -6.21
CA ILE A 110 -15.13 -2.58 -5.07
C ILE A 110 -15.80 -1.27 -5.48
N ALA A 111 -15.05 -0.29 -5.99
CA ALA A 111 -15.50 1.10 -6.10
C ALA A 111 -15.30 1.74 -7.49
N GLY A 112 -14.98 0.95 -8.50
CA GLY A 112 -14.89 1.45 -9.88
C GLY A 112 -16.20 2.11 -10.30
N HIS A 113 -16.11 3.33 -10.83
CA HIS A 113 -17.28 4.13 -11.17
C HIS A 113 -18.29 3.39 -12.08
N ASP A 114 -17.80 2.72 -13.11
CA ASP A 114 -18.64 2.06 -14.10
C ASP A 114 -18.84 0.56 -13.83
N ILE A 115 -17.92 -0.07 -13.11
CA ILE A 115 -17.89 -1.52 -12.92
C ILE A 115 -18.02 -1.97 -11.46
N GLY A 116 -17.75 -1.09 -10.50
CA GLY A 116 -17.71 -1.40 -9.08
C GLY A 116 -19.07 -1.76 -8.49
N ILE A 117 -19.02 -2.57 -7.45
CA ILE A 117 -20.21 -2.95 -6.68
C ILE A 117 -20.70 -1.79 -5.81
N SER A 118 -19.76 -0.97 -5.32
CA SER A 118 -20.01 0.18 -4.43
C SER A 118 -19.36 1.45 -4.98
N PRO A 119 -19.85 1.99 -6.12
CA PRO A 119 -19.13 3.02 -6.90
C PRO A 119 -18.99 4.38 -6.19
N ARG A 120 -19.65 4.57 -5.05
CA ARG A 120 -19.59 5.78 -4.22
C ARG A 120 -18.84 5.57 -2.91
N ALA A 121 -18.31 4.37 -2.66
CA ALA A 121 -17.41 4.13 -1.53
C ALA A 121 -16.09 4.88 -1.69
N GLU A 122 -15.49 5.25 -0.58
CA GLU A 122 -14.12 5.75 -0.52
C GLU A 122 -13.17 4.57 -0.39
N ILE A 123 -12.14 4.52 -1.23
CA ILE A 123 -11.05 3.57 -1.10
C ILE A 123 -9.92 4.23 -0.31
N TYR A 124 -9.45 3.52 0.71
CA TYR A 124 -8.28 3.85 1.50
C TYR A 124 -7.21 2.80 1.21
N ALA A 125 -6.16 3.22 0.50
CA ALA A 125 -5.10 2.32 0.03
C ALA A 125 -4.04 2.12 1.10
N VAL A 126 -3.78 0.87 1.50
CA VAL A 126 -2.65 0.50 2.38
C VAL A 126 -1.77 -0.49 1.62
N ARG A 127 -0.52 -0.09 1.38
CA ARG A 127 0.45 -0.92 0.67
C ARG A 127 1.20 -1.79 1.68
N GLN A 128 0.90 -3.09 1.73
CA GLN A 128 1.40 -4.01 2.75
C GLN A 128 2.18 -5.19 2.15
N THR A 129 1.88 -5.56 0.90
CA THR A 129 2.53 -6.68 0.23
C THR A 129 2.93 -6.31 -1.19
N SER A 130 3.88 -7.06 -1.76
CA SER A 130 4.25 -6.99 -3.17
C SER A 130 4.91 -8.28 -3.59
N ALA A 131 4.57 -8.80 -4.76
CA ALA A 131 5.22 -9.98 -5.31
C ALA A 131 6.68 -9.67 -5.73
N HIS A 132 6.95 -8.42 -6.14
CA HIS A 132 8.31 -7.99 -6.52
C HIS A 132 9.28 -8.08 -5.34
N TYR A 133 8.89 -7.60 -4.16
CA TYR A 133 9.75 -7.58 -2.97
C TYR A 133 9.90 -8.95 -2.31
N ARG A 134 8.87 -9.79 -2.38
CA ARG A 134 8.86 -11.10 -1.70
C ARG A 134 9.87 -12.08 -2.27
N GLN A 135 10.30 -11.89 -3.52
CA GLN A 135 11.23 -12.80 -4.19
C GLN A 135 12.71 -12.52 -3.90
N GLU A 136 13.04 -11.35 -3.35
CA GLU A 136 14.44 -10.89 -3.24
C GLU A 136 15.03 -10.94 -1.83
N ALA A 137 14.23 -11.12 -0.79
CA ALA A 137 14.72 -11.14 0.57
C ALA A 137 14.16 -12.32 1.36
N GLU A 138 15.02 -13.29 1.73
CA GLU A 138 14.68 -14.37 2.65
C GLU A 138 14.19 -13.86 4.02
N ASP A 139 14.57 -12.63 4.41
CA ASP A 139 14.20 -11.96 5.66
C ASP A 139 13.23 -10.78 5.46
N SER A 140 12.51 -10.73 4.33
CA SER A 140 11.60 -9.60 4.07
C SER A 140 10.41 -9.60 5.02
N THR A 141 10.20 -8.46 5.69
CA THR A 141 8.98 -8.20 6.48
C THR A 141 7.77 -7.90 5.62
N VAL A 142 7.94 -7.73 4.30
CA VAL A 142 6.88 -7.47 3.33
C VAL A 142 5.86 -8.60 3.32
N GLY A 143 4.61 -8.28 3.60
CA GLY A 143 3.53 -9.25 3.68
C GLY A 143 3.56 -10.12 4.95
N SER A 144 4.30 -9.73 6.00
CA SER A 144 4.34 -10.44 7.28
C SER A 144 3.06 -10.21 8.09
N LEU A 145 2.85 -11.08 9.11
CA LEU A 145 1.72 -10.90 10.05
C LEU A 145 1.86 -9.60 10.86
N GLU A 146 3.08 -9.17 11.15
CA GLU A 146 3.33 -7.94 11.86
C GLU A 146 2.92 -6.71 11.02
N THR A 147 3.34 -6.65 9.76
CA THR A 147 2.94 -5.56 8.87
C THR A 147 1.44 -5.61 8.58
N LEU A 148 0.81 -6.79 8.52
CA LEU A 148 -0.64 -6.91 8.38
C LEU A 148 -1.38 -6.34 9.61
N ALA A 149 -0.93 -6.64 10.82
CA ALA A 149 -1.52 -6.06 12.04
C ALA A 149 -1.44 -4.53 12.02
N ARG A 150 -0.29 -3.97 11.69
CA ARG A 150 -0.10 -2.51 11.56
C ARG A 150 -0.99 -1.90 10.47
N ALA A 151 -1.19 -2.61 9.35
CA ALA A 151 -2.10 -2.18 8.29
C ALA A 151 -3.55 -2.11 8.75
N ILE A 152 -3.99 -3.09 9.56
CA ILE A 152 -5.34 -3.11 10.15
C ILE A 152 -5.53 -1.96 11.13
N ASP A 153 -4.53 -1.69 11.97
CA ASP A 153 -4.55 -0.56 12.90
C ASP A 153 -4.65 0.77 12.13
N ASP A 154 -3.80 0.98 11.11
CA ASP A 154 -3.83 2.18 10.26
C ASP A 154 -5.20 2.37 9.57
N ALA A 155 -5.75 1.30 9.00
CA ALA A 155 -7.07 1.32 8.38
C ALA A 155 -8.19 1.66 9.36
N THR A 156 -8.11 1.11 10.59
CA THR A 156 -9.08 1.34 11.67
C THR A 156 -9.02 2.79 12.14
N ASP A 157 -7.81 3.32 12.39
CA ASP A 157 -7.58 4.70 12.82
C ASP A 157 -8.03 5.71 11.75
N ALA A 158 -7.89 5.35 10.46
CA ALA A 158 -8.41 6.13 9.34
C ALA A 158 -9.95 6.09 9.22
N GLY A 159 -10.63 5.32 10.06
CA GLY A 159 -12.09 5.19 10.09
C GLY A 159 -12.66 4.29 9.00
N ALA A 160 -11.89 3.34 8.49
CA ALA A 160 -12.41 2.33 7.58
C ALA A 160 -13.46 1.46 8.30
N ARG A 161 -14.57 1.23 7.63
CA ARG A 161 -15.66 0.39 8.14
C ARG A 161 -15.60 -1.03 7.58
N ILE A 162 -14.90 -1.19 6.50
CA ILE A 162 -14.65 -2.47 5.83
C ILE A 162 -13.16 -2.52 5.53
N ILE A 163 -12.56 -3.66 5.77
CA ILE A 163 -11.17 -3.96 5.43
C ILE A 163 -11.19 -5.17 4.49
N ASN A 164 -10.57 -5.00 3.35
CA ASN A 164 -10.33 -6.05 2.37
C ASN A 164 -8.84 -6.43 2.38
#